data_9d5863d9d82b073af55c80dcfa7fd029
#
_entry.id   9d5863d9d82b073af55c80dcfa7fd029
#
_cell.length_a   1.000
_cell.length_b   1.000
_cell.length_c   1.000
_cell.angle_alpha   90.00
_cell.angle_beta   90.00
_cell.angle_gamma   90.00
#
_symmetry.space_group_name_H-M   'P 1'
#
loop_
_entity.id
_entity.type
_entity.pdbx_description
1 polymer ?
#
loop_
_entity_poly.entity_id
_entity_poly.type
_entity_poly.pdbx_seq_one_letter_code
_entity_poly.pdbx_strand_id
1 'polypeptide(L)'
;MTELKTLRHELEREILQQGYSLSSFSHTSGVNRGVLSATLNSSTPRPISINQLDRMNMALGKPEGWLYELFIEECLSLEQKPNWRRVRPLIVRCVELQRSDLIDRILYLLLEDPSYIDEVFCLAENLIQKEEKLAILLYRYVIEYERNSHSERLVVSHYRIFKSLIGNNIETNLKAALTFAPYRNLLPIPMQLDALLKLANIYYSLQDWAQTINMADEIYILSSKVYQLRMQARQDQRVIPFLDLERPLVVYYGQGLLLKCAVYEQEEMYDKAQVYVDLFADLQWFEDEHVDNQYYIDRFQFYSIIHTMNLELLTGKEQGLDRYLQILEQHPQEVLPSTLIILEAANKYGYNIDQLLSRYEDIIYPADILDYLIAGSKARYNYQDVTIGINRYINLYYQLAIYHCDRNIYDERLEKILYTLESTIERYNRGRIMDCLHLFKKLRQLTGSLEK
;
A
#
# COMPACT_ATOMS: atom_id res chain seq x y z
N MET A 1 -46.67 -29.99 5.33
CA MET A 1 -45.80 -29.69 4.15
C MET A 1 -45.72 -28.17 4.02
N THR A 2 -44.63 -27.57 4.42
CA THR A 2 -44.38 -26.14 4.22
C THR A 2 -44.20 -25.95 2.71
N GLU A 3 -45.10 -25.20 2.04
CA GLU A 3 -44.92 -24.79 0.65
C GLU A 3 -43.55 -24.13 0.52
N LEU A 4 -42.70 -24.66 -0.37
CA LEU A 4 -41.44 -24.04 -0.72
C LEU A 4 -41.74 -22.65 -1.29
N LYS A 5 -41.40 -21.60 -0.51
CA LYS A 5 -41.56 -20.20 -0.94
C LYS A 5 -40.55 -19.93 -2.07
N THR A 6 -41.07 -19.86 -3.30
CA THR A 6 -40.20 -19.46 -4.44
C THR A 6 -40.27 -17.95 -4.66
N LEU A 7 -39.20 -17.36 -5.25
CA LEU A 7 -39.16 -15.95 -5.62
C LEU A 7 -40.42 -15.48 -6.36
N ARG A 8 -40.89 -16.29 -7.29
CA ARG A 8 -42.06 -15.98 -8.12
C ARG A 8 -43.33 -16.00 -7.36
N HIS A 9 -43.53 -16.99 -6.51
CA HIS A 9 -44.71 -17.10 -5.66
C HIS A 9 -44.86 -15.90 -4.72
N GLU A 10 -43.75 -15.45 -4.14
CA GLU A 10 -43.76 -14.26 -3.27
C GLU A 10 -44.06 -12.98 -4.07
N LEU A 11 -43.47 -12.82 -5.27
CA LEU A 11 -43.75 -11.67 -6.16
C LEU A 11 -45.20 -11.66 -6.60
N GLU A 12 -45.75 -12.80 -7.06
CA GLU A 12 -47.13 -12.91 -7.51
C GLU A 12 -48.10 -12.60 -6.38
N ARG A 13 -47.85 -13.17 -5.20
CA ARG A 13 -48.66 -12.92 -4.02
C ARG A 13 -48.74 -11.44 -3.67
N GLU A 14 -47.62 -10.75 -3.63
CA GLU A 14 -47.55 -9.33 -3.28
C GLU A 14 -48.23 -8.45 -4.35
N ILE A 15 -48.03 -8.75 -5.64
CA ILE A 15 -48.66 -8.04 -6.76
C ILE A 15 -50.20 -8.12 -6.64
N LEU A 16 -50.74 -9.34 -6.36
CA LEU A 16 -52.17 -9.58 -6.19
C LEU A 16 -52.73 -8.93 -4.92
N GLN A 17 -51.99 -9.02 -3.80
CA GLN A 17 -52.42 -8.41 -2.52
C GLN A 17 -52.55 -6.89 -2.62
N GLN A 18 -51.73 -6.23 -3.42
CA GLN A 18 -51.79 -4.80 -3.65
C GLN A 18 -52.79 -4.40 -4.77
N GLY A 19 -53.53 -5.39 -5.31
CA GLY A 19 -54.59 -5.14 -6.31
C GLY A 19 -54.09 -4.81 -7.71
N TYR A 20 -52.83 -5.09 -8.01
CA TYR A 20 -52.28 -4.83 -9.36
C TYR A 20 -52.68 -5.94 -10.35
N SER A 21 -53.12 -5.51 -11.55
CA SER A 21 -53.06 -6.37 -12.75
C SER A 21 -51.67 -6.37 -13.35
N LEU A 22 -51.29 -7.36 -14.17
CA LEU A 22 -50.01 -7.38 -14.87
C LEU A 22 -49.78 -6.13 -15.73
N SER A 23 -50.83 -5.55 -16.30
CA SER A 23 -50.75 -4.34 -17.09
C SER A 23 -50.46 -3.08 -16.24
N SER A 24 -51.18 -2.92 -15.13
CA SER A 24 -50.97 -1.81 -14.19
C SER A 24 -49.62 -1.93 -13.50
N PHE A 25 -49.20 -3.12 -13.10
CA PHE A 25 -47.90 -3.34 -12.48
C PHE A 25 -46.71 -3.11 -13.45
N SER A 26 -46.89 -3.48 -14.73
CA SER A 26 -45.89 -3.16 -15.78
C SER A 26 -45.69 -1.66 -15.90
N HIS A 27 -46.76 -0.88 -15.84
CA HIS A 27 -46.67 0.59 -15.91
C HIS A 27 -45.95 1.18 -14.69
N THR A 28 -46.31 0.68 -13.48
CA THR A 28 -45.76 1.18 -12.20
C THR A 28 -44.28 0.80 -12.03
N SER A 29 -43.93 -0.46 -12.34
CA SER A 29 -42.57 -0.98 -12.17
C SER A 29 -41.62 -0.65 -13.31
N GLY A 30 -42.14 -0.23 -14.48
CA GLY A 30 -41.35 -0.04 -15.70
C GLY A 30 -40.79 -1.35 -16.26
N VAL A 31 -41.25 -2.51 -15.77
CA VAL A 31 -40.85 -3.82 -16.31
C VAL A 31 -41.85 -4.23 -17.40
N ASN A 32 -41.36 -4.62 -18.56
CA ASN A 32 -42.21 -4.97 -19.69
C ASN A 32 -43.22 -6.06 -19.34
N ARG A 33 -44.52 -5.88 -19.73
CA ARG A 33 -45.61 -6.82 -19.44
C ARG A 33 -45.33 -8.24 -19.94
N GLY A 34 -44.67 -8.39 -21.12
CA GLY A 34 -44.30 -9.70 -21.65
C GLY A 34 -43.29 -10.43 -20.77
N VAL A 35 -42.34 -9.66 -20.18
CA VAL A 35 -41.37 -10.19 -19.23
C VAL A 35 -42.11 -10.64 -17.94
N LEU A 36 -42.99 -9.81 -17.37
CA LEU A 36 -43.76 -10.16 -16.19
C LEU A 36 -44.59 -11.42 -16.42
N SER A 37 -45.31 -11.52 -17.55
CA SER A 37 -46.10 -12.70 -17.87
C SER A 37 -45.22 -13.95 -18.07
N ALA A 38 -44.10 -13.85 -18.75
CA ALA A 38 -43.17 -14.96 -18.94
C ALA A 38 -42.49 -15.41 -17.64
N THR A 39 -42.30 -14.49 -16.69
CA THR A 39 -41.74 -14.80 -15.37
C THR A 39 -42.72 -15.43 -14.43
N LEU A 40 -43.94 -14.89 -14.36
CA LEU A 40 -44.92 -15.31 -13.34
C LEU A 40 -45.84 -16.47 -13.82
N ASN A 41 -46.26 -16.44 -15.09
CA ASN A 41 -47.34 -17.32 -15.56
C ASN A 41 -46.89 -18.43 -16.53
N SER A 42 -45.59 -18.57 -16.80
CA SER A 42 -45.11 -19.60 -17.77
C SER A 42 -44.77 -20.91 -17.10
N SER A 43 -45.09 -22.03 -17.76
CA SER A 43 -44.63 -23.36 -17.35
C SER A 43 -43.12 -23.53 -17.35
N THR A 44 -42.42 -22.75 -18.19
CA THR A 44 -40.97 -22.62 -18.20
C THR A 44 -40.61 -21.14 -17.97
N PRO A 45 -40.53 -20.75 -16.71
CA PRO A 45 -40.45 -19.35 -16.36
C PRO A 45 -39.16 -18.68 -16.83
N ARG A 46 -39.26 -17.46 -17.35
CA ARG A 46 -38.09 -16.65 -17.75
C ARG A 46 -37.39 -16.11 -16.52
N PRO A 47 -36.07 -16.32 -16.38
CA PRO A 47 -35.29 -15.70 -15.32
C PRO A 47 -35.31 -14.17 -15.40
N ILE A 48 -35.46 -13.50 -14.26
CA ILE A 48 -35.35 -12.03 -14.14
C ILE A 48 -33.92 -11.61 -13.81
N SER A 49 -33.57 -10.37 -14.12
CA SER A 49 -32.31 -9.76 -13.67
C SER A 49 -32.51 -9.09 -12.33
N ILE A 50 -31.41 -8.85 -11.59
CA ILE A 50 -31.43 -8.12 -10.31
C ILE A 50 -32.06 -6.73 -10.46
N ASN A 51 -31.74 -6.02 -11.56
CA ASN A 51 -32.31 -4.70 -11.84
C ASN A 51 -33.85 -4.75 -12.05
N GLN A 52 -34.36 -5.85 -12.64
CA GLN A 52 -35.82 -6.03 -12.78
C GLN A 52 -36.45 -6.31 -11.42
N LEU A 53 -35.80 -7.14 -10.57
CA LEU A 53 -36.26 -7.40 -9.21
C LEU A 53 -36.31 -6.10 -8.39
N ASP A 54 -35.27 -5.29 -8.42
CA ASP A 54 -35.21 -4.01 -7.70
C ASP A 54 -36.34 -3.05 -8.13
N ARG A 55 -36.61 -2.95 -9.44
CA ARG A 55 -37.73 -2.16 -9.94
C ARG A 55 -39.08 -2.67 -9.45
N MET A 56 -39.28 -3.99 -9.41
CA MET A 56 -40.49 -4.59 -8.88
C MET A 56 -40.61 -4.35 -7.36
N ASN A 57 -39.55 -4.53 -6.60
CA ASN A 57 -39.49 -4.25 -5.18
C ASN A 57 -39.87 -2.80 -4.86
N MET A 58 -39.30 -1.85 -5.59
CA MET A 58 -39.60 -0.43 -5.45
C MET A 58 -41.08 -0.12 -5.77
N ALA A 59 -41.62 -0.71 -6.85
CA ALA A 59 -43.03 -0.53 -7.23
C ALA A 59 -44.00 -1.10 -6.21
N LEU A 60 -43.59 -2.14 -5.46
CA LEU A 60 -44.34 -2.76 -4.36
C LEU A 60 -44.11 -2.05 -3.01
N GLY A 61 -43.34 -0.96 -2.97
CA GLY A 61 -43.01 -0.27 -1.71
C GLY A 61 -42.20 -1.10 -0.72
N LYS A 62 -41.48 -2.12 -1.19
CA LYS A 62 -40.66 -3.00 -0.34
C LYS A 62 -39.25 -2.41 -0.16
N PRO A 63 -38.59 -2.74 0.97
CA PRO A 63 -37.21 -2.30 1.21
C PRO A 63 -36.25 -2.86 0.16
N GLU A 64 -35.15 -2.16 -0.08
CA GLU A 64 -34.08 -2.63 -0.94
C GLU A 64 -33.53 -3.99 -0.43
N GLY A 65 -33.25 -4.90 -1.35
CA GLY A 65 -32.80 -6.26 -1.00
C GLY A 65 -33.90 -7.23 -0.58
N TRP A 66 -35.17 -6.81 -0.58
CA TRP A 66 -36.27 -7.73 -0.36
C TRP A 66 -36.26 -8.85 -1.40
N LEU A 67 -36.45 -10.07 -1.03
CA LEU A 67 -36.36 -11.26 -1.88
C LEU A 67 -34.97 -11.63 -2.43
N TYR A 68 -33.87 -10.96 -2.01
CA TYR A 68 -32.54 -11.32 -2.51
C TYR A 68 -32.14 -12.75 -2.10
N GLU A 69 -32.53 -13.22 -0.93
CA GLU A 69 -32.26 -14.60 -0.52
C GLU A 69 -32.89 -15.61 -1.49
N LEU A 70 -34.16 -15.41 -1.85
CA LEU A 70 -34.84 -16.26 -2.83
C LEU A 70 -34.29 -16.10 -4.24
N PHE A 71 -33.82 -14.91 -4.58
CA PHE A 71 -33.13 -14.66 -5.86
C PHE A 71 -31.79 -15.40 -5.92
N ILE A 72 -31.03 -15.45 -4.83
CA ILE A 72 -29.79 -16.24 -4.72
C ILE A 72 -30.11 -17.74 -4.93
N GLU A 73 -31.11 -18.25 -4.27
CA GLU A 73 -31.54 -19.64 -4.43
C GLU A 73 -31.95 -19.99 -5.87
N GLU A 74 -32.61 -19.05 -6.58
CA GLU A 74 -32.93 -19.24 -7.99
C GLU A 74 -31.70 -19.17 -8.89
N CYS A 75 -30.74 -18.27 -8.59
CA CYS A 75 -29.54 -18.09 -9.41
C CYS A 75 -28.50 -19.21 -9.23
N LEU A 76 -28.47 -19.82 -8.04
CA LEU A 76 -27.42 -20.76 -7.59
C LEU A 76 -28.04 -22.13 -7.21
N SER A 77 -29.20 -22.47 -7.77
CA SER A 77 -29.80 -23.77 -7.54
C SER A 77 -28.90 -24.89 -8.06
N LEU A 78 -28.82 -26.00 -7.30
CA LEU A 78 -28.03 -27.20 -7.64
C LEU A 78 -28.46 -27.86 -8.96
N GLU A 79 -29.68 -27.54 -9.44
CA GLU A 79 -30.24 -28.13 -10.66
C GLU A 79 -29.71 -27.54 -11.96
N GLN A 80 -29.12 -26.31 -11.92
CA GLN A 80 -28.65 -25.62 -13.10
C GLN A 80 -27.31 -24.93 -12.84
N LYS A 81 -26.42 -25.01 -13.84
CA LYS A 81 -25.15 -24.28 -13.77
C LYS A 81 -25.40 -22.77 -13.56
N PRO A 82 -24.80 -22.13 -12.54
CA PRO A 82 -24.97 -20.72 -12.26
C PRO A 82 -24.68 -19.84 -13.50
N ASN A 83 -25.50 -18.83 -13.74
CA ASN A 83 -25.27 -17.88 -14.82
C ASN A 83 -24.53 -16.66 -14.32
N TRP A 84 -23.24 -16.55 -14.59
CA TRP A 84 -22.38 -15.43 -14.15
C TRP A 84 -22.94 -14.04 -14.51
N ARG A 85 -23.62 -13.93 -15.68
CA ARG A 85 -24.27 -12.66 -16.08
C ARG A 85 -25.38 -12.21 -15.13
N ARG A 86 -25.94 -13.12 -14.31
CA ARG A 86 -26.91 -12.80 -13.28
C ARG A 86 -26.26 -12.64 -11.91
N VAL A 87 -25.27 -13.47 -11.60
CA VAL A 87 -24.60 -13.50 -10.28
C VAL A 87 -23.71 -12.28 -10.09
N ARG A 88 -22.93 -11.88 -11.10
CA ARG A 88 -22.04 -10.69 -10.99
C ARG A 88 -22.79 -9.41 -10.61
N PRO A 89 -23.88 -8.98 -11.28
CA PRO A 89 -24.63 -7.79 -10.89
C PRO A 89 -25.26 -7.92 -9.49
N LEU A 90 -25.65 -9.13 -9.07
CA LEU A 90 -26.17 -9.39 -7.75
C LEU A 90 -25.09 -9.14 -6.67
N ILE A 91 -23.87 -9.67 -6.85
CA ILE A 91 -22.76 -9.41 -5.94
C ILE A 91 -22.53 -7.88 -5.81
N VAL A 92 -22.43 -7.17 -6.92
CA VAL A 92 -22.22 -5.71 -6.93
C VAL A 92 -23.34 -5.01 -6.18
N ARG A 93 -24.61 -5.39 -6.39
CA ARG A 93 -25.74 -4.80 -5.70
C ARG A 93 -25.77 -5.09 -4.21
N CYS A 94 -25.39 -6.31 -3.79
CA CYS A 94 -25.25 -6.66 -2.38
C CYS A 94 -24.19 -5.79 -1.67
N VAL A 95 -23.14 -5.37 -2.38
CA VAL A 95 -22.11 -4.43 -1.86
C VAL A 95 -22.69 -3.05 -1.64
N GLU A 96 -23.39 -2.50 -2.65
CA GLU A 96 -24.03 -1.19 -2.53
C GLU A 96 -24.97 -1.14 -1.32
N LEU A 97 -25.63 -2.26 -1.01
CA LEU A 97 -26.52 -2.43 0.14
C LEU A 97 -25.81 -2.86 1.44
N GLN A 98 -24.48 -3.01 1.42
CA GLN A 98 -23.66 -3.45 2.55
C GLN A 98 -24.09 -4.82 3.14
N ARG A 99 -24.64 -5.72 2.30
CA ARG A 99 -25.10 -7.06 2.66
C ARG A 99 -23.97 -8.09 2.49
N SER A 100 -22.95 -8.01 3.36
CA SER A 100 -21.85 -8.97 3.38
C SER A 100 -22.30 -10.40 3.61
N ASP A 101 -23.37 -10.59 4.42
CA ASP A 101 -24.00 -11.88 4.68
C ASP A 101 -24.44 -12.59 3.39
N LEU A 102 -25.04 -11.83 2.47
CA LEU A 102 -25.48 -12.38 1.18
C LEU A 102 -24.31 -12.65 0.23
N ILE A 103 -23.27 -11.80 0.28
CA ILE A 103 -22.07 -12.01 -0.54
C ILE A 103 -21.37 -13.30 -0.15
N ASP A 104 -21.18 -13.52 1.15
CA ASP A 104 -20.57 -14.75 1.67
C ASP A 104 -21.38 -15.99 1.22
N ARG A 105 -22.70 -15.93 1.31
CA ARG A 105 -23.58 -17.02 0.84
C ARG A 105 -23.47 -17.26 -0.67
N ILE A 106 -23.46 -16.18 -1.48
CA ILE A 106 -23.33 -16.27 -2.93
C ILE A 106 -21.98 -16.93 -3.30
N LEU A 107 -20.89 -16.46 -2.71
CA LEU A 107 -19.55 -16.96 -3.02
C LEU A 107 -19.38 -18.41 -2.55
N TYR A 108 -19.89 -18.77 -1.38
CA TYR A 108 -19.88 -20.14 -0.90
C TYR A 108 -20.58 -21.10 -1.89
N LEU A 109 -21.79 -20.77 -2.33
CA LEU A 109 -22.54 -21.58 -3.28
C LEU A 109 -21.94 -21.58 -4.68
N LEU A 110 -21.42 -20.42 -5.14
CA LEU A 110 -20.83 -20.28 -6.47
C LEU A 110 -19.57 -21.13 -6.62
N LEU A 111 -18.73 -21.15 -5.59
CA LEU A 111 -17.43 -21.81 -5.62
C LEU A 111 -17.50 -23.32 -5.30
N GLU A 112 -18.70 -23.90 -5.13
CA GLU A 112 -18.90 -25.35 -5.24
C GLU A 112 -18.47 -25.84 -6.65
N ASP A 113 -18.55 -24.97 -7.68
CA ASP A 113 -17.95 -25.18 -8.98
C ASP A 113 -16.68 -24.33 -9.16
N PRO A 114 -15.46 -24.95 -9.11
CA PRO A 114 -14.21 -24.24 -9.25
C PRO A 114 -14.03 -23.44 -10.54
N SER A 115 -14.86 -23.71 -11.57
CA SER A 115 -14.80 -22.98 -12.85
C SER A 115 -15.12 -21.48 -12.72
N TYR A 116 -15.71 -21.05 -11.59
CA TYR A 116 -16.01 -19.62 -11.34
C TYR A 116 -14.91 -18.86 -10.63
N ILE A 117 -13.82 -19.49 -10.23
CA ILE A 117 -12.71 -18.82 -9.56
C ILE A 117 -12.11 -17.73 -10.46
N ASP A 118 -11.98 -17.99 -11.75
CA ASP A 118 -11.52 -16.99 -12.73
C ASP A 118 -12.42 -15.74 -12.76
N GLU A 119 -13.72 -15.95 -12.81
CA GLU A 119 -14.69 -14.86 -12.85
C GLU A 119 -14.68 -14.05 -11.56
N VAL A 120 -14.54 -14.70 -10.41
CA VAL A 120 -14.43 -14.03 -9.10
C VAL A 120 -13.14 -13.22 -9.03
N PHE A 121 -12.01 -13.78 -9.47
CA PHE A 121 -10.74 -13.07 -9.55
C PHE A 121 -10.81 -11.87 -10.50
N CYS A 122 -11.33 -12.05 -11.71
CA CYS A 122 -11.52 -10.97 -12.67
C CYS A 122 -12.45 -9.86 -12.13
N LEU A 123 -13.48 -10.23 -11.36
CA LEU A 123 -14.33 -9.24 -10.69
C LEU A 123 -13.55 -8.45 -9.64
N ALA A 124 -12.71 -9.11 -8.84
CA ALA A 124 -11.85 -8.45 -7.86
C ALA A 124 -10.89 -7.46 -8.52
N GLU A 125 -10.20 -7.85 -9.59
CA GLU A 125 -9.30 -6.96 -10.36
C GLU A 125 -10.04 -5.74 -10.95
N ASN A 126 -11.30 -5.89 -11.39
CA ASN A 126 -12.10 -4.77 -11.89
C ASN A 126 -12.59 -3.81 -10.78
N LEU A 127 -12.70 -4.29 -9.55
CA LEU A 127 -13.25 -3.53 -8.43
C LEU A 127 -12.19 -2.89 -7.54
N ILE A 128 -10.94 -3.35 -7.58
CA ILE A 128 -9.91 -2.91 -6.64
C ILE A 128 -9.72 -1.39 -6.56
N GLN A 129 -9.92 -0.68 -7.67
CA GLN A 129 -9.80 0.77 -7.71
C GLN A 129 -11.05 1.53 -7.23
N LYS A 130 -12.22 0.88 -7.24
CA LYS A 130 -13.52 1.49 -6.98
C LYS A 130 -14.11 1.07 -5.66
N GLU A 131 -13.99 -0.21 -5.34
CA GLU A 131 -14.60 -0.87 -4.20
C GLU A 131 -13.57 -1.82 -3.54
N GLU A 132 -12.51 -1.23 -2.99
CA GLU A 132 -11.35 -1.95 -2.44
C GLU A 132 -11.77 -3.02 -1.42
N LYS A 133 -12.67 -2.69 -0.50
CA LYS A 133 -13.11 -3.63 0.56
C LYS A 133 -13.73 -4.89 -0.03
N LEU A 134 -14.54 -4.75 -1.09
CA LEU A 134 -15.12 -5.89 -1.78
C LEU A 134 -14.06 -6.69 -2.52
N ALA A 135 -13.19 -6.01 -3.27
CA ALA A 135 -12.11 -6.68 -3.99
C ALA A 135 -11.26 -7.54 -3.02
N ILE A 136 -10.93 -7.02 -1.84
CA ILE A 136 -10.21 -7.76 -0.80
C ILE A 136 -10.97 -8.98 -0.31
N LEU A 137 -12.30 -8.86 -0.13
CA LEU A 137 -13.14 -10.02 0.21
C LEU A 137 -13.07 -11.10 -0.88
N LEU A 138 -13.21 -10.70 -2.16
CA LEU A 138 -13.15 -11.63 -3.29
C LEU A 138 -11.76 -12.31 -3.39
N TYR A 139 -10.66 -11.57 -3.20
CA TYR A 139 -9.32 -12.17 -3.17
C TYR A 139 -9.14 -13.18 -2.04
N ARG A 140 -9.74 -12.95 -0.86
CA ARG A 140 -9.71 -13.94 0.23
C ARG A 140 -10.39 -15.25 -0.17
N TYR A 141 -11.49 -15.17 -0.89
CA TYR A 141 -12.15 -16.35 -1.43
C TYR A 141 -11.29 -17.08 -2.46
N VAL A 142 -10.64 -16.35 -3.37
CA VAL A 142 -9.70 -16.96 -4.34
C VAL A 142 -8.57 -17.69 -3.59
N ILE A 143 -7.98 -17.08 -2.56
CA ILE A 143 -6.92 -17.68 -1.74
C ILE A 143 -7.41 -18.95 -1.06
N GLU A 144 -8.60 -18.93 -0.47
CA GLU A 144 -9.18 -20.09 0.23
C GLU A 144 -9.34 -21.29 -0.70
N TYR A 145 -9.87 -21.05 -1.90
CA TYR A 145 -10.12 -22.11 -2.87
C TYR A 145 -8.86 -22.60 -3.58
N GLU A 146 -7.91 -21.73 -3.82
CA GLU A 146 -6.66 -22.08 -4.51
C GLU A 146 -5.48 -22.33 -3.56
N ARG A 147 -5.70 -22.41 -2.25
CA ARG A 147 -4.61 -22.56 -1.24
C ARG A 147 -3.63 -23.71 -1.50
N ASN A 148 -4.07 -24.74 -2.22
CA ASN A 148 -3.27 -25.91 -2.58
C ASN A 148 -2.78 -25.89 -4.03
N SER A 149 -3.01 -24.79 -4.77
CA SER A 149 -2.59 -24.61 -6.16
C SER A 149 -1.35 -23.71 -6.25
N HIS A 150 -0.68 -23.76 -7.39
CA HIS A 150 0.40 -22.82 -7.71
C HIS A 150 -0.06 -21.84 -8.81
N SER A 151 -1.31 -21.35 -8.71
CA SER A 151 -1.87 -20.46 -9.69
C SER A 151 -1.35 -19.02 -9.57
N GLU A 152 -1.26 -18.32 -10.68
CA GLU A 152 -0.95 -16.88 -10.68
C GLU A 152 -2.01 -16.08 -9.90
N ARG A 153 -3.30 -16.46 -10.00
CA ARG A 153 -4.39 -15.82 -9.26
C ARG A 153 -4.19 -15.85 -7.75
N LEU A 154 -3.73 -16.99 -7.21
CA LEU A 154 -3.42 -17.13 -5.79
C LEU A 154 -2.36 -16.10 -5.37
N VAL A 155 -1.27 -16.05 -6.10
CA VAL A 155 -0.13 -15.19 -5.77
C VAL A 155 -0.48 -13.70 -5.91
N VAL A 156 -1.20 -13.34 -7.00
CA VAL A 156 -1.68 -11.97 -7.21
C VAL A 156 -2.69 -11.58 -6.14
N SER A 157 -3.58 -12.48 -5.72
CA SER A 157 -4.52 -12.21 -4.62
C SER A 157 -3.81 -11.91 -3.31
N HIS A 158 -2.77 -12.67 -2.95
CA HIS A 158 -1.92 -12.38 -1.79
C HIS A 158 -1.24 -11.02 -1.92
N TYR A 159 -0.72 -10.67 -3.08
CA TYR A 159 -0.09 -9.38 -3.33
C TYR A 159 -1.08 -8.21 -3.21
N ARG A 160 -2.28 -8.33 -3.77
CA ARG A 160 -3.33 -7.30 -3.67
C ARG A 160 -3.75 -7.04 -2.22
N ILE A 161 -3.93 -8.11 -1.44
CA ILE A 161 -4.22 -7.99 -0.01
C ILE A 161 -3.05 -7.36 0.74
N PHE A 162 -1.81 -7.79 0.47
CA PHE A 162 -0.62 -7.18 1.04
C PHE A 162 -0.58 -5.67 0.77
N LYS A 163 -0.75 -5.27 -0.50
CA LYS A 163 -0.73 -3.85 -0.90
C LYS A 163 -1.79 -3.02 -0.20
N SER A 164 -2.99 -3.57 0.03
CA SER A 164 -4.10 -2.89 0.71
C SER A 164 -3.91 -2.77 2.24
N LEU A 165 -3.12 -3.67 2.84
CA LEU A 165 -2.88 -3.67 4.28
C LEU A 165 -1.75 -2.74 4.70
N ILE A 166 -0.91 -2.28 3.74
CA ILE A 166 0.15 -1.33 4.02
C ILE A 166 -0.45 0.02 4.38
N GLY A 167 -0.14 0.50 5.57
CA GLY A 167 -0.61 1.78 6.11
C GLY A 167 0.45 2.45 6.96
N ASN A 168 0.03 3.30 7.87
CA ASN A 168 0.92 4.12 8.69
C ASN A 168 1.46 3.37 9.93
N ASN A 169 0.90 2.21 10.27
CA ASN A 169 1.33 1.43 11.43
C ASN A 169 2.30 0.34 11.01
N ILE A 170 3.49 0.40 11.56
CA ILE A 170 4.61 -0.48 11.19
C ILE A 170 4.39 -1.95 11.59
N GLU A 171 3.72 -2.20 12.72
CA GLU A 171 3.45 -3.57 13.16
C GLU A 171 2.44 -4.27 12.24
N THR A 172 1.44 -3.52 11.77
CA THR A 172 0.49 -4.02 10.76
C THR A 172 1.19 -4.31 9.45
N ASN A 173 2.09 -3.42 9.02
CA ASN A 173 2.88 -3.59 7.80
C ASN A 173 3.79 -4.81 7.90
N LEU A 174 4.42 -5.05 9.07
CA LEU A 174 5.24 -6.24 9.30
C LEU A 174 4.42 -7.53 9.17
N LYS A 175 3.23 -7.58 9.81
CA LYS A 175 2.34 -8.74 9.70
C LYS A 175 1.95 -9.02 8.24
N ALA A 176 1.60 -7.98 7.50
CA ALA A 176 1.29 -8.08 6.09
C ALA A 176 2.50 -8.57 5.26
N ALA A 177 3.70 -8.03 5.54
CA ALA A 177 4.94 -8.43 4.89
C ALA A 177 5.27 -9.91 5.15
N LEU A 178 5.23 -10.37 6.41
CA LEU A 178 5.51 -11.76 6.78
C LEU A 178 4.52 -12.75 6.12
N THR A 179 3.26 -12.35 6.00
CA THR A 179 2.24 -13.18 5.35
C THR A 179 2.47 -13.29 3.84
N PHE A 180 2.91 -12.20 3.20
CA PHE A 180 3.07 -12.12 1.75
C PHE A 180 4.46 -12.58 1.27
N ALA A 181 5.53 -12.31 2.00
CA ALA A 181 6.92 -12.54 1.57
C ALA A 181 7.20 -13.92 0.92
N PRO A 182 6.58 -15.04 1.38
CA PRO A 182 6.79 -16.35 0.76
C PRO A 182 6.34 -16.43 -0.71
N TYR A 183 5.41 -15.57 -1.13
CA TYR A 183 4.82 -15.58 -2.47
C TYR A 183 5.52 -14.65 -3.46
N ARG A 184 6.42 -13.76 -3.00
CA ARG A 184 6.99 -12.67 -3.80
C ARG A 184 7.64 -13.12 -5.11
N ASN A 185 8.35 -14.24 -5.08
CA ASN A 185 9.10 -14.75 -6.25
C ASN A 185 8.23 -15.48 -7.28
N LEU A 186 6.95 -15.67 -6.99
CA LEU A 186 5.98 -16.31 -7.89
C LEU A 186 5.14 -15.27 -8.65
N LEU A 187 5.29 -13.98 -8.35
CA LEU A 187 4.59 -12.89 -9.03
C LEU A 187 5.09 -12.68 -10.47
N PRO A 188 4.22 -12.19 -11.36
CA PRO A 188 4.66 -11.58 -12.61
C PRO A 188 5.68 -10.45 -12.36
N ILE A 189 6.70 -10.33 -13.22
CA ILE A 189 7.84 -9.42 -13.01
C ILE A 189 7.43 -7.99 -12.64
N PRO A 190 6.42 -7.34 -13.28
CA PRO A 190 6.02 -5.99 -12.90
C PRO A 190 5.57 -5.87 -11.44
N MET A 191 4.75 -6.81 -11.01
CA MET A 191 4.27 -6.85 -9.63
C MET A 191 5.36 -7.28 -8.65
N GLN A 192 6.27 -8.16 -9.08
CA GLN A 192 7.40 -8.61 -8.26
C GLN A 192 8.33 -7.47 -7.90
N LEU A 193 8.70 -6.60 -8.85
CA LEU A 193 9.55 -5.44 -8.59
C LEU A 193 8.90 -4.46 -7.61
N ASP A 194 7.61 -4.17 -7.77
CA ASP A 194 6.90 -3.29 -6.83
C ASP A 194 6.75 -3.93 -5.44
N ALA A 195 6.45 -5.22 -5.38
CA ALA A 195 6.34 -5.96 -4.12
C ALA A 195 7.66 -6.00 -3.34
N LEU A 196 8.77 -6.26 -4.03
CA LEU A 196 10.11 -6.26 -3.43
C LEU A 196 10.48 -4.89 -2.86
N LEU A 197 10.18 -3.80 -3.60
CA LEU A 197 10.43 -2.44 -3.11
C LEU A 197 9.59 -2.11 -1.88
N LYS A 198 8.32 -2.52 -1.83
CA LYS A 198 7.46 -2.35 -0.65
C LYS A 198 7.96 -3.14 0.56
N LEU A 199 8.38 -4.39 0.35
CA LEU A 199 9.00 -5.22 1.39
C LEU A 199 10.29 -4.59 1.91
N ALA A 200 11.16 -4.11 1.02
CA ALA A 200 12.40 -3.41 1.39
C ALA A 200 12.13 -2.17 2.25
N ASN A 201 11.14 -1.35 1.89
CA ASN A 201 10.74 -0.18 2.65
C ASN A 201 10.22 -0.53 4.05
N ILE A 202 9.43 -1.61 4.17
CA ILE A 202 8.94 -2.09 5.47
C ILE A 202 10.11 -2.55 6.34
N TYR A 203 11.02 -3.39 5.83
CA TYR A 203 12.18 -3.86 6.57
C TYR A 203 13.14 -2.72 6.92
N TYR A 204 13.35 -1.75 6.02
CA TYR A 204 14.13 -0.55 6.30
C TYR A 204 13.51 0.25 7.45
N SER A 205 12.18 0.44 7.45
CA SER A 205 11.47 1.14 8.51
C SER A 205 11.53 0.41 9.87
N LEU A 206 11.71 -0.91 9.86
CA LEU A 206 11.93 -1.73 11.05
C LEU A 206 13.39 -1.79 11.49
N GLN A 207 14.31 -1.19 10.72
CA GLN A 207 15.75 -1.32 10.91
C GLN A 207 16.25 -2.78 10.83
N ASP A 208 15.50 -3.65 10.13
CA ASP A 208 15.97 -5.01 9.79
C ASP A 208 16.89 -4.92 8.58
N TRP A 209 18.16 -4.55 8.85
CA TRP A 209 19.14 -4.29 7.82
C TRP A 209 19.43 -5.51 6.95
N ALA A 210 19.43 -6.69 7.55
CA ALA A 210 19.67 -7.94 6.83
C ALA A 210 18.58 -8.22 5.79
N GLN A 211 17.30 -8.10 6.17
CA GLN A 211 16.19 -8.26 5.23
C GLN A 211 16.14 -7.13 4.20
N THR A 212 16.48 -5.91 4.60
CA THR A 212 16.55 -4.77 3.67
C THR A 212 17.57 -5.03 2.57
N ILE A 213 18.78 -5.49 2.92
CA ILE A 213 19.82 -5.84 1.94
C ILE A 213 19.36 -6.98 1.04
N ASN A 214 18.75 -8.04 1.60
CA ASN A 214 18.22 -9.16 0.81
C ASN A 214 17.21 -8.68 -0.24
N MET A 215 16.25 -7.83 0.15
CA MET A 215 15.27 -7.27 -0.80
C MET A 215 15.94 -6.35 -1.83
N ALA A 216 16.89 -5.52 -1.41
CA ALA A 216 17.63 -4.65 -2.31
C ALA A 216 18.45 -5.43 -3.35
N ASP A 217 19.04 -6.56 -2.96
CA ASP A 217 19.73 -7.47 -3.87
C ASP A 217 18.75 -8.10 -4.89
N GLU A 218 17.62 -8.60 -4.43
CA GLU A 218 16.59 -9.16 -5.31
C GLU A 218 16.09 -8.11 -6.32
N ILE A 219 15.83 -6.88 -5.87
CA ILE A 219 15.43 -5.75 -6.75
C ILE A 219 16.51 -5.46 -7.79
N TYR A 220 17.76 -5.31 -7.37
CA TYR A 220 18.88 -5.01 -8.25
C TYR A 220 19.10 -6.10 -9.30
N ILE A 221 19.11 -7.37 -8.88
CA ILE A 221 19.29 -8.52 -9.79
C ILE A 221 18.15 -8.60 -10.79
N LEU A 222 16.89 -8.49 -10.33
CA LEU A 222 15.72 -8.60 -11.19
C LEU A 222 15.65 -7.44 -12.19
N SER A 223 15.84 -6.20 -11.74
CA SER A 223 15.83 -5.02 -12.62
C SER A 223 16.96 -5.05 -13.64
N SER A 224 18.19 -5.48 -13.23
CA SER A 224 19.32 -5.69 -14.14
C SER A 224 18.99 -6.72 -15.22
N LYS A 225 18.39 -7.85 -14.84
CA LYS A 225 17.99 -8.90 -15.77
C LYS A 225 16.94 -8.39 -16.78
N VAL A 226 15.94 -7.65 -16.31
CA VAL A 226 14.92 -7.05 -17.18
C VAL A 226 15.56 -6.06 -18.16
N TYR A 227 16.47 -5.23 -17.67
CA TYR A 227 17.22 -4.30 -18.52
C TYR A 227 18.00 -5.02 -19.63
N GLN A 228 18.80 -6.04 -19.27
CA GLN A 228 19.54 -6.84 -20.23
C GLN A 228 18.65 -7.50 -21.30
N LEU A 229 17.52 -8.07 -20.89
CA LEU A 229 16.56 -8.66 -21.81
C LEU A 229 15.97 -7.61 -22.77
N ARG A 230 15.67 -6.39 -22.30
CA ARG A 230 15.22 -5.28 -23.15
C ARG A 230 16.28 -4.87 -24.15
N MET A 231 17.54 -4.71 -23.73
CA MET A 231 18.63 -4.34 -24.63
C MET A 231 18.90 -5.41 -25.69
N GLN A 232 18.92 -6.67 -25.29
CA GLN A 232 19.07 -7.79 -26.23
C GLN A 232 17.95 -7.85 -27.28
N ALA A 233 16.70 -7.69 -26.86
CA ALA A 233 15.59 -7.72 -27.78
C ALA A 233 15.57 -6.52 -28.75
N ARG A 234 16.03 -5.32 -28.31
CA ARG A 234 16.26 -4.18 -29.20
C ARG A 234 17.30 -4.52 -30.28
N GLN A 235 18.42 -5.14 -29.90
CA GLN A 235 19.45 -5.56 -30.85
C GLN A 235 18.90 -6.59 -31.84
N ASP A 236 18.08 -7.52 -31.38
CA ASP A 236 17.47 -8.58 -32.21
C ASP A 236 16.25 -8.09 -32.99
N GLN A 237 15.85 -6.82 -32.88
CA GLN A 237 14.61 -6.24 -33.46
C GLN A 237 13.34 -7.03 -33.10
N ARG A 238 13.32 -7.67 -31.95
CA ARG A 238 12.16 -8.39 -31.41
C ARG A 238 11.24 -7.46 -30.64
N VAL A 239 9.94 -7.65 -30.80
CA VAL A 239 8.95 -7.00 -29.96
C VAL A 239 9.00 -7.65 -28.58
N ILE A 240 9.47 -6.94 -27.58
CA ILE A 240 9.28 -7.39 -26.18
C ILE A 240 7.84 -7.05 -25.78
N PRO A 241 7.10 -7.98 -25.15
CA PRO A 241 5.85 -7.61 -24.51
C PRO A 241 6.12 -6.44 -23.55
N PHE A 242 5.39 -5.36 -23.74
CA PHE A 242 5.50 -4.19 -22.86
C PHE A 242 5.23 -4.65 -21.44
N LEU A 243 6.23 -4.55 -20.59
CA LEU A 243 6.06 -4.77 -19.15
C LEU A 243 5.51 -3.49 -18.56
N ASP A 244 4.23 -3.49 -18.22
CA ASP A 244 3.58 -2.37 -17.55
C ASP A 244 4.06 -2.29 -16.10
N LEU A 245 5.17 -1.55 -15.89
CA LEU A 245 5.77 -1.33 -14.58
C LEU A 245 5.09 -0.15 -13.90
N GLU A 246 4.86 -0.22 -12.59
CA GLU A 246 4.31 0.92 -11.81
C GLU A 246 5.27 2.13 -11.80
N ARG A 247 6.57 1.91 -12.05
CA ARG A 247 7.63 2.93 -12.12
C ARG A 247 8.59 2.63 -13.25
N PRO A 248 9.32 3.63 -13.76
CA PRO A 248 10.41 3.39 -14.70
C PRO A 248 11.40 2.35 -14.15
N LEU A 249 11.94 1.51 -15.02
CA LEU A 249 12.84 0.42 -14.62
C LEU A 249 14.08 0.93 -13.88
N VAL A 250 14.61 2.10 -14.27
CA VAL A 250 15.74 2.76 -13.61
C VAL A 250 15.48 3.05 -12.13
N VAL A 251 14.21 3.27 -11.75
CA VAL A 251 13.84 3.51 -10.34
C VAL A 251 14.11 2.26 -9.50
N TYR A 252 13.70 1.08 -9.97
CA TYR A 252 13.97 -0.16 -9.26
C TYR A 252 15.47 -0.46 -9.20
N TYR A 253 16.17 -0.28 -10.31
CA TYR A 253 17.61 -0.48 -10.36
C TYR A 253 18.35 0.41 -9.37
N GLY A 254 18.11 1.73 -9.43
CA GLY A 254 18.73 2.70 -8.54
C GLY A 254 18.32 2.54 -7.08
N GLN A 255 17.07 2.18 -6.79
CA GLN A 255 16.61 1.93 -5.42
C GLN A 255 17.29 0.72 -4.78
N GLY A 256 17.56 -0.35 -5.55
CA GLY A 256 18.35 -1.48 -5.06
C GLY A 256 19.74 -1.07 -4.58
N LEU A 257 20.40 -0.13 -5.28
CA LEU A 257 21.70 0.42 -4.89
C LEU A 257 21.59 1.40 -3.71
N LEU A 258 20.61 2.31 -3.77
CA LEU A 258 20.40 3.35 -2.75
C LEU A 258 20.06 2.75 -1.37
N LEU A 259 19.22 1.71 -1.33
CA LEU A 259 18.88 1.01 -0.08
C LEU A 259 20.12 0.39 0.57
N LYS A 260 21.02 -0.20 -0.22
CA LYS A 260 22.28 -0.76 0.31
C LYS A 260 23.19 0.35 0.84
N CYS A 261 23.32 1.47 0.11
CA CYS A 261 24.03 2.63 0.59
C CYS A 261 23.51 3.07 1.96
N ALA A 262 22.19 3.29 2.07
CA ALA A 262 21.55 3.75 3.29
C ALA A 262 21.74 2.76 4.46
N VAL A 263 21.68 1.44 4.21
CA VAL A 263 21.96 0.45 5.26
C VAL A 263 23.40 0.51 5.72
N TYR A 264 24.36 0.60 4.80
CA TYR A 264 25.78 0.67 5.19
C TYR A 264 26.15 2.00 5.87
N GLU A 265 25.45 3.10 5.59
CA GLU A 265 25.53 4.33 6.38
C GLU A 265 25.11 4.10 7.83
N GLN A 266 23.98 3.42 8.04
CA GLN A 266 23.44 3.13 9.38
C GLN A 266 24.29 2.10 10.17
N GLU A 267 24.96 1.18 9.47
CA GLU A 267 25.89 0.22 10.07
C GLU A 267 27.32 0.78 10.24
N GLU A 268 27.52 2.09 9.99
CA GLU A 268 28.84 2.77 10.03
C GLU A 268 29.90 2.17 9.09
N MET A 269 29.47 1.42 8.07
CA MET A 269 30.36 0.83 7.04
C MET A 269 30.59 1.78 5.87
N TYR A 270 31.13 2.96 6.16
CA TYR A 270 31.16 4.09 5.22
C TYR A 270 31.92 3.80 3.91
N ASP A 271 32.97 3.00 3.95
CA ASP A 271 33.68 2.60 2.73
C ASP A 271 32.80 1.77 1.79
N LYS A 272 31.97 0.89 2.34
CA LYS A 272 31.00 0.13 1.55
C LYS A 272 29.87 1.04 1.02
N ALA A 273 29.37 1.95 1.85
CA ALA A 273 28.37 2.91 1.42
C ALA A 273 28.87 3.72 0.21
N GLN A 274 30.13 4.19 0.23
CA GLN A 274 30.74 4.95 -0.89
C GLN A 274 30.71 4.16 -2.19
N VAL A 275 31.01 2.86 -2.17
CA VAL A 275 30.93 2.01 -3.37
C VAL A 275 29.55 2.08 -4.02
N TYR A 276 28.47 2.07 -3.22
CA TYR A 276 27.11 2.15 -3.76
C TYR A 276 26.75 3.56 -4.21
N VAL A 277 27.25 4.61 -3.53
CA VAL A 277 27.14 6.00 -4.01
C VAL A 277 27.71 6.12 -5.43
N ASP A 278 28.92 5.59 -5.66
CA ASP A 278 29.58 5.65 -6.96
C ASP A 278 28.80 4.90 -8.05
N LEU A 279 28.15 3.78 -7.68
CA LEU A 279 27.34 2.97 -8.61
C LEU A 279 26.05 3.66 -9.07
N PHE A 280 25.36 4.43 -8.22
CA PHE A 280 24.17 5.15 -8.64
C PHE A 280 24.41 6.60 -9.05
N ALA A 281 25.64 7.10 -8.89
CA ALA A 281 26.02 8.44 -9.34
C ALA A 281 25.97 8.62 -10.86
N ASP A 282 26.28 7.58 -11.61
CA ASP A 282 26.29 7.61 -13.07
C ASP A 282 25.40 6.50 -13.64
N LEU A 283 24.14 6.85 -13.87
CA LEU A 283 23.15 6.01 -14.54
C LEU A 283 22.80 6.53 -15.95
N GLN A 284 23.61 7.43 -16.55
CA GLN A 284 23.36 8.00 -17.89
C GLN A 284 23.36 6.92 -18.99
N TRP A 285 24.01 5.80 -18.75
CA TRP A 285 24.04 4.64 -19.63
C TRP A 285 22.73 3.82 -19.61
N PHE A 286 21.82 4.07 -18.61
CA PHE A 286 20.60 3.32 -18.45
C PHE A 286 19.51 3.82 -19.40
N GLU A 287 19.39 3.16 -20.55
CA GLU A 287 18.41 3.51 -21.57
C GLU A 287 17.07 2.83 -21.30
N ASP A 288 16.01 3.61 -21.09
CA ASP A 288 14.63 3.15 -20.99
C ASP A 288 13.72 4.05 -21.85
N GLU A 289 12.63 3.49 -22.40
CA GLU A 289 11.67 4.24 -23.23
C GLU A 289 10.68 5.06 -22.39
N HIS A 290 10.70 4.91 -21.07
CA HIS A 290 9.80 5.64 -20.19
C HIS A 290 10.11 7.14 -20.22
N VAL A 291 9.06 7.97 -20.36
CA VAL A 291 9.22 9.43 -20.51
C VAL A 291 9.94 10.10 -19.34
N ASP A 292 9.82 9.53 -18.14
CA ASP A 292 10.42 10.07 -16.92
C ASP A 292 11.82 9.47 -16.63
N ASN A 293 12.39 8.64 -17.52
CA ASN A 293 13.66 7.97 -17.28
C ASN A 293 14.78 8.95 -16.93
N GLN A 294 14.95 10.00 -17.74
CA GLN A 294 16.00 11.01 -17.52
C GLN A 294 15.83 11.75 -16.19
N TYR A 295 14.60 12.09 -15.83
CA TYR A 295 14.30 12.73 -14.54
C TYR A 295 14.82 11.89 -13.36
N TYR A 296 14.62 10.56 -13.38
CA TYR A 296 15.10 9.70 -12.31
C TYR A 296 16.60 9.49 -12.33
N ILE A 297 17.23 9.44 -13.50
CA ILE A 297 18.70 9.41 -13.63
C ILE A 297 19.29 10.64 -12.96
N ASP A 298 18.80 11.84 -13.30
CA ASP A 298 19.26 13.10 -12.70
C ASP A 298 19.03 13.13 -11.18
N ARG A 299 17.93 12.53 -10.72
CA ARG A 299 17.61 12.42 -9.30
C ARG A 299 18.57 11.48 -8.56
N PHE A 300 18.97 10.35 -9.14
CA PHE A 300 20.01 9.49 -8.55
C PHE A 300 21.37 10.18 -8.51
N GLN A 301 21.72 10.92 -9.56
CA GLN A 301 22.91 11.75 -9.55
C GLN A 301 22.88 12.79 -8.42
N PHE A 302 21.75 13.44 -8.21
CA PHE A 302 21.55 14.35 -7.08
C PHE A 302 21.69 13.63 -5.73
N TYR A 303 21.08 12.45 -5.57
CA TYR A 303 21.24 11.65 -4.36
C TYR A 303 22.68 11.24 -4.09
N SER A 304 23.50 11.01 -5.13
CA SER A 304 24.91 10.71 -4.93
C SER A 304 25.67 11.87 -4.29
N ILE A 305 25.32 13.12 -4.63
CA ILE A 305 25.88 14.31 -4.00
C ILE A 305 25.50 14.39 -2.52
N ILE A 306 24.20 14.16 -2.21
CA ILE A 306 23.69 14.16 -0.82
C ILE A 306 24.39 13.08 0.01
N HIS A 307 24.45 11.84 -0.49
CA HIS A 307 25.07 10.74 0.25
C HIS A 307 26.59 10.90 0.41
N THR A 308 27.27 11.48 -0.57
CA THR A 308 28.69 11.85 -0.41
C THR A 308 28.87 12.83 0.75
N MET A 309 28.01 13.85 0.86
CA MET A 309 28.05 14.80 1.98
C MET A 309 27.69 14.15 3.31
N ASN A 310 26.73 13.24 3.31
CA ASN A 310 26.41 12.42 4.49
C ASN A 310 27.67 11.70 4.99
N LEU A 311 28.37 10.99 4.11
CA LEU A 311 29.58 10.25 4.44
C LEU A 311 30.71 11.15 4.93
N GLU A 312 30.85 12.34 4.35
CA GLU A 312 31.83 13.34 4.83
C GLU A 312 31.52 13.76 6.28
N LEU A 313 30.27 14.11 6.59
CA LEU A 313 29.89 14.51 7.95
C LEU A 313 29.98 13.34 8.94
N LEU A 314 29.51 12.16 8.57
CA LEU A 314 29.53 10.94 9.41
C LEU A 314 30.97 10.43 9.67
N THR A 315 31.95 10.87 8.88
CA THR A 315 33.39 10.61 9.10
C THR A 315 34.15 11.76 9.77
N GLY A 316 33.45 12.82 10.23
CA GLY A 316 34.03 13.90 11.03
C GLY A 316 34.55 15.09 10.21
N LYS A 317 34.18 15.23 8.94
CA LYS A 317 34.59 16.34 8.08
C LYS A 317 33.59 17.49 8.14
N GLU A 318 33.68 18.35 9.16
CA GLU A 318 32.75 19.48 9.40
C GLU A 318 32.73 20.50 8.26
N GLN A 319 33.85 20.63 7.52
CA GLN A 319 34.02 21.62 6.44
C GLN A 319 32.95 21.51 5.32
N GLY A 320 32.29 20.36 5.19
CA GLY A 320 31.22 20.13 4.22
C GLY A 320 29.85 20.72 4.65
N LEU A 321 29.69 21.12 5.92
CA LEU A 321 28.38 21.52 6.45
C LEU A 321 27.80 22.76 5.74
N ASP A 322 28.61 23.81 5.54
CA ASP A 322 28.14 25.05 4.89
C ASP A 322 27.68 24.80 3.45
N ARG A 323 28.42 23.98 2.71
CA ARG A 323 28.03 23.58 1.34
C ARG A 323 26.73 22.75 1.36
N TYR A 324 26.57 21.87 2.33
CA TYR A 324 25.37 21.06 2.50
C TYR A 324 24.15 21.96 2.75
N LEU A 325 24.26 22.94 3.66
CA LEU A 325 23.21 23.90 3.96
C LEU A 325 22.78 24.70 2.71
N GLN A 326 23.71 25.12 1.86
CA GLN A 326 23.39 25.79 0.59
C GLN A 326 22.56 24.91 -0.35
N ILE A 327 22.83 23.60 -0.40
CA ILE A 327 22.02 22.67 -1.21
C ILE A 327 20.63 22.51 -0.64
N LEU A 328 20.48 22.40 0.68
CA LEU A 328 19.18 22.27 1.34
C LEU A 328 18.26 23.48 1.12
N GLU A 329 18.82 24.69 0.94
CA GLU A 329 18.04 25.88 0.58
C GLU A 329 17.30 25.73 -0.76
N GLN A 330 17.91 25.02 -1.70
CA GLN A 330 17.36 24.79 -3.04
C GLN A 330 16.47 23.54 -3.10
N HIS A 331 16.58 22.65 -2.09
CA HIS A 331 15.90 21.35 -2.05
C HIS A 331 15.18 21.11 -0.71
N PRO A 332 14.08 21.84 -0.41
CA PRO A 332 13.38 21.72 0.86
C PRO A 332 12.90 20.30 1.21
N GLN A 333 12.63 19.45 0.21
CA GLN A 333 12.21 18.06 0.39
C GLN A 333 13.33 17.18 0.99
N GLU A 334 14.58 17.59 0.92
CA GLU A 334 15.72 16.85 1.50
C GLU A 334 16.09 17.34 2.90
N VAL A 335 15.44 18.39 3.41
CA VAL A 335 15.75 18.96 4.74
C VAL A 335 15.57 17.93 5.84
N LEU A 336 14.44 17.24 5.89
CA LEU A 336 14.15 16.26 6.94
C LEU A 336 15.16 15.09 6.96
N PRO A 337 15.41 14.36 5.87
CA PRO A 337 16.40 13.27 5.89
C PRO A 337 17.81 13.76 6.15
N SER A 338 18.21 14.92 5.60
CA SER A 338 19.54 15.47 5.79
C SER A 338 19.77 16.01 7.20
N THR A 339 18.77 16.66 7.81
CA THR A 339 18.86 17.14 9.19
C THR A 339 19.11 16.00 10.16
N LEU A 340 18.51 14.83 9.92
CA LEU A 340 18.76 13.64 10.73
C LEU A 340 20.24 13.24 10.71
N ILE A 341 20.84 13.14 9.54
CA ILE A 341 22.27 12.78 9.38
C ILE A 341 23.19 13.86 9.97
N ILE A 342 22.85 15.13 9.76
CA ILE A 342 23.61 16.25 10.33
C ILE A 342 23.55 16.20 11.87
N LEU A 343 22.40 15.87 12.46
CA LEU A 343 22.24 15.68 13.92
C LEU A 343 23.06 14.49 14.45
N GLU A 344 23.05 13.37 13.74
CA GLU A 344 23.87 12.20 14.10
C GLU A 344 25.35 12.56 14.13
N ALA A 345 25.83 13.24 13.10
CA ALA A 345 27.22 13.74 13.05
C ALA A 345 27.50 14.79 14.15
N ALA A 346 26.56 15.72 14.38
CA ALA A 346 26.71 16.75 15.42
C ALA A 346 26.76 16.14 16.84
N ASN A 347 26.00 15.09 17.09
CA ASN A 347 26.04 14.35 18.37
C ASN A 347 27.34 13.55 18.53
N LYS A 348 27.89 12.99 17.40
CA LYS A 348 29.11 12.18 17.42
C LYS A 348 30.37 13.04 17.53
N TYR A 349 30.42 14.21 16.85
CA TYR A 349 31.63 15.03 16.74
C TYR A 349 31.53 16.40 17.40
N GLY A 350 30.38 16.75 18.02
CA GLY A 350 30.21 17.99 18.76
C GLY A 350 29.93 19.23 17.90
N TYR A 351 29.47 19.09 16.66
CA TYR A 351 29.14 20.22 15.78
C TYR A 351 28.01 21.06 16.33
N ASN A 352 28.11 22.40 16.15
CA ASN A 352 27.00 23.31 16.47
C ASN A 352 26.12 23.49 15.25
N ILE A 353 24.84 23.14 15.40
CA ILE A 353 23.84 23.20 14.32
C ILE A 353 22.60 24.03 14.72
N ASP A 354 22.71 24.90 15.75
CA ASP A 354 21.58 25.69 16.25
C ASP A 354 20.96 26.58 15.16
N GLN A 355 21.78 27.14 14.27
CA GLN A 355 21.30 27.94 13.15
C GLN A 355 20.46 27.11 12.15
N LEU A 356 20.87 25.89 11.85
CA LEU A 356 20.10 24.97 11.00
C LEU A 356 18.75 24.63 11.66
N LEU A 357 18.76 24.28 12.95
CA LEU A 357 17.54 23.91 13.68
C LEU A 357 16.54 25.09 13.74
N SER A 358 17.04 26.31 13.95
CA SER A 358 16.19 27.52 13.94
C SER A 358 15.66 27.84 12.54
N ARG A 359 16.45 27.61 11.49
CA ARG A 359 16.07 27.92 10.12
C ARG A 359 14.96 27.04 9.58
N TYR A 360 14.95 25.77 9.97
CA TYR A 360 14.00 24.76 9.49
C TYR A 360 13.02 24.30 10.57
N GLU A 361 12.72 25.20 11.51
CA GLU A 361 11.83 24.90 12.65
C GLU A 361 10.48 24.33 12.22
N ASP A 362 9.86 24.89 11.18
CA ASP A 362 8.56 24.42 10.65
C ASP A 362 8.59 23.00 10.09
N ILE A 363 9.74 22.57 9.53
CA ILE A 363 9.93 21.22 9.00
C ILE A 363 10.25 20.22 10.13
N ILE A 364 11.04 20.69 11.10
CA ILE A 364 11.49 19.87 12.23
C ILE A 364 10.33 19.65 13.24
N TYR A 365 9.49 20.66 13.45
CA TYR A 365 8.38 20.62 14.40
C TYR A 365 7.03 20.91 13.72
N PRO A 366 6.59 20.06 12.78
CA PRO A 366 5.29 20.25 12.13
C PRO A 366 4.15 20.12 13.16
N ALA A 367 3.02 20.77 12.90
CA ALA A 367 1.84 20.71 13.77
C ALA A 367 1.28 19.27 13.88
N ASP A 368 1.27 18.52 12.77
CA ASP A 368 0.99 17.08 12.70
C ASP A 368 1.95 16.42 11.70
N ILE A 369 2.67 15.40 12.17
CA ILE A 369 3.69 14.69 11.38
C ILE A 369 3.04 13.97 10.19
N LEU A 370 1.91 13.31 10.43
CA LEU A 370 1.24 12.52 9.39
C LEU A 370 0.69 13.42 8.28
N ASP A 371 0.02 14.51 8.65
CA ASP A 371 -0.51 15.48 7.69
C ASP A 371 0.61 16.11 6.85
N TYR A 372 1.74 16.46 7.49
CA TYR A 372 2.93 16.97 6.80
C TYR A 372 3.47 15.97 5.78
N LEU A 373 3.62 14.71 6.17
CA LEU A 373 4.15 13.64 5.29
C LEU A 373 3.19 13.33 4.14
N ILE A 374 1.87 13.30 4.40
CA ILE A 374 0.86 13.07 3.36
C ILE A 374 0.84 14.22 2.35
N ALA A 375 0.93 15.47 2.82
CA ALA A 375 1.00 16.64 1.94
C ALA A 375 2.24 16.57 1.04
N GLY A 376 3.41 16.21 1.60
CA GLY A 376 4.65 16.04 0.84
C GLY A 376 4.62 14.87 -0.14
N SER A 377 3.93 13.77 0.18
CA SER A 377 3.82 12.59 -0.69
C SER A 377 2.96 12.81 -1.94
N LYS A 378 2.05 13.79 -1.91
CA LYS A 378 1.22 14.19 -3.06
C LYS A 378 1.98 15.00 -4.11
N ALA A 379 3.17 15.49 -3.79
CA ALA A 379 4.01 16.17 -4.77
C ALA A 379 4.42 15.18 -5.88
N ARG A 380 4.36 15.66 -7.14
CA ARG A 380 4.68 14.85 -8.33
C ARG A 380 6.08 14.22 -8.16
N TYR A 381 6.17 12.91 -8.34
CA TYR A 381 7.41 12.12 -8.21
C TYR A 381 7.95 11.90 -6.79
N ASN A 382 7.24 12.29 -5.74
CA ASN A 382 7.67 12.00 -4.38
C ASN A 382 7.07 10.65 -3.90
N TYR A 383 7.76 9.55 -4.22
CA TYR A 383 7.38 8.17 -3.80
C TYR A 383 7.86 7.83 -2.39
N GLN A 384 8.01 8.83 -1.52
CA GLN A 384 8.40 8.53 -0.14
C GLN A 384 7.28 7.77 0.55
N ASP A 385 7.63 6.61 1.06
CA ASP A 385 6.74 5.83 1.92
C ASP A 385 6.51 6.61 3.23
N VAL A 386 5.25 6.82 3.59
CA VAL A 386 4.88 7.58 4.79
C VAL A 386 5.48 6.96 6.04
N THR A 387 5.62 5.62 6.09
CA THR A 387 6.23 4.93 7.23
C THR A 387 7.72 5.22 7.37
N ILE A 388 8.44 5.35 6.26
CA ILE A 388 9.85 5.81 6.27
C ILE A 388 9.92 7.23 6.84
N GLY A 389 9.01 8.12 6.43
CA GLY A 389 8.92 9.48 6.94
C GLY A 389 8.64 9.53 8.44
N ILE A 390 7.69 8.74 8.94
CA ILE A 390 7.38 8.61 10.36
C ILE A 390 8.62 8.16 11.15
N ASN A 391 9.32 7.13 10.67
CA ASN A 391 10.53 6.65 11.34
C ASN A 391 11.68 7.66 11.32
N ARG A 392 11.78 8.47 10.24
CA ARG A 392 12.73 9.59 10.23
C ARG A 392 12.41 10.61 11.31
N TYR A 393 11.14 10.93 11.57
CA TYR A 393 10.76 11.81 12.67
C TYR A 393 11.04 11.18 14.02
N ILE A 394 10.79 9.89 14.23
CA ILE A 394 11.17 9.20 15.47
C ILE A 394 12.69 9.31 15.70
N ASN A 395 13.50 9.04 14.69
CA ASN A 395 14.95 9.19 14.78
C ASN A 395 15.37 10.64 14.99
N LEU A 396 14.74 11.58 14.29
CA LEU A 396 15.03 13.02 14.44
C LEU A 396 14.80 13.48 15.88
N TYR A 397 13.64 13.18 16.47
CA TYR A 397 13.35 13.58 17.84
C TYR A 397 14.25 12.85 18.85
N TYR A 398 14.60 11.60 18.59
CA TYR A 398 15.57 10.88 19.39
C TYR A 398 16.94 11.57 19.38
N GLN A 399 17.46 11.92 18.22
CA GLN A 399 18.74 12.60 18.06
C GLN A 399 18.71 14.05 18.58
N LEU A 400 17.58 14.77 18.44
CA LEU A 400 17.38 16.09 19.02
C LEU A 400 17.43 16.04 20.56
N ALA A 401 16.79 15.04 21.18
CA ALA A 401 16.86 14.85 22.61
C ALA A 401 18.31 14.62 23.09
N ILE A 402 19.10 13.82 22.37
CA ILE A 402 20.52 13.63 22.65
C ILE A 402 21.28 14.95 22.51
N TYR A 403 21.03 15.71 21.40
CA TYR A 403 21.68 16.98 21.13
C TYR A 403 21.48 18.00 22.27
N HIS A 404 20.27 18.13 22.80
CA HIS A 404 19.93 18.98 23.94
C HIS A 404 20.59 18.48 25.24
N CYS A 405 20.49 17.16 25.51
CA CYS A 405 21.06 16.57 26.73
C CYS A 405 22.58 16.78 26.82
N ASP A 406 23.31 16.51 25.73
CA ASP A 406 24.78 16.60 25.72
C ASP A 406 25.31 18.04 25.82
N ARG A 407 24.44 19.05 25.57
CA ARG A 407 24.72 20.47 25.72
C ARG A 407 24.17 21.07 27.01
N ASN A 408 23.58 20.22 27.88
CA ASN A 408 22.93 20.63 29.15
C ASN A 408 21.80 21.67 28.92
N ILE A 409 21.07 21.57 27.81
CA ILE A 409 19.91 22.41 27.51
C ILE A 409 18.66 21.68 28.01
N TYR A 410 18.17 22.09 29.21
CA TYR A 410 16.98 21.52 29.82
C TYR A 410 15.89 22.60 29.86
N ASP A 411 15.20 22.75 28.76
CA ASP A 411 14.16 23.76 28.56
C ASP A 411 12.83 23.10 28.10
N GLU A 412 11.80 23.92 27.95
CA GLU A 412 10.48 23.49 27.48
C GLU A 412 10.53 22.80 26.09
N ARG A 413 11.57 23.09 25.28
CA ARG A 413 11.74 22.45 23.98
C ARG A 413 12.11 20.99 24.14
N LEU A 414 12.99 20.66 25.08
CA LEU A 414 13.34 19.25 25.35
C LEU A 414 12.12 18.46 25.84
N GLU A 415 11.29 19.05 26.73
CA GLU A 415 10.05 18.39 27.16
C GLU A 415 9.11 18.13 25.99
N LYS A 416 8.94 19.10 25.09
CA LYS A 416 8.13 18.96 23.88
C LYS A 416 8.69 17.88 22.94
N ILE A 417 10.02 17.82 22.75
CA ILE A 417 10.69 16.79 21.94
C ILE A 417 10.40 15.39 22.50
N LEU A 418 10.57 15.20 23.81
CA LEU A 418 10.34 13.93 24.48
C LEU A 418 8.89 13.48 24.41
N TYR A 419 7.94 14.39 24.65
CA TYR A 419 6.52 14.12 24.53
C TYR A 419 6.14 13.72 23.10
N THR A 420 6.66 14.45 22.10
CA THR A 420 6.38 14.16 20.68
C THR A 420 6.99 12.83 20.25
N LEU A 421 8.20 12.51 20.72
CA LEU A 421 8.84 11.22 20.48
C LEU A 421 8.00 10.07 21.03
N GLU A 422 7.61 10.15 22.31
CA GLU A 422 6.81 9.14 22.98
C GLU A 422 5.48 8.92 22.27
N SER A 423 4.72 10.00 22.03
CA SER A 423 3.42 9.93 21.37
C SER A 423 3.50 9.39 19.94
N THR A 424 4.57 9.71 19.20
CA THR A 424 4.80 9.19 17.84
C THR A 424 5.11 7.69 17.86
N ILE A 425 5.95 7.25 18.81
CA ILE A 425 6.28 5.83 18.99
C ILE A 425 5.02 5.04 19.37
N GLU A 426 4.25 5.50 20.34
CA GLU A 426 3.03 4.83 20.80
C GLU A 426 2.00 4.68 19.66
N ARG A 427 1.88 5.70 18.82
CA ARG A 427 0.89 5.74 17.75
C ARG A 427 1.27 4.89 16.55
N TYR A 428 2.55 4.85 16.18
CA TYR A 428 2.98 4.34 14.89
C TYR A 428 4.00 3.18 14.94
N ASN A 429 4.85 3.10 15.97
CA ASN A 429 5.94 2.13 16.06
C ASN A 429 6.28 1.76 17.52
N ARG A 430 5.39 1.04 18.19
CA ARG A 430 5.57 0.62 19.58
C ARG A 430 6.81 -0.24 19.81
N GLY A 431 7.32 -0.91 18.79
CA GLY A 431 8.56 -1.68 18.88
C GLY A 431 9.77 -0.86 19.31
N ARG A 432 9.72 0.48 19.16
CA ARG A 432 10.80 1.41 19.53
C ARG A 432 10.67 2.03 20.93
N ILE A 433 9.76 1.54 21.77
CA ILE A 433 9.59 2.06 23.14
C ILE A 433 10.88 1.97 24.00
N MET A 434 11.75 1.02 23.67
CA MET A 434 13.05 0.88 24.36
C MET A 434 13.98 2.07 24.13
N ASP A 435 13.83 2.79 22.99
CA ASP A 435 14.61 4.00 22.70
C ASP A 435 14.27 5.10 23.71
N CYS A 436 12.98 5.27 24.04
CA CYS A 436 12.55 6.18 25.09
C CYS A 436 13.16 5.83 26.44
N LEU A 437 13.20 4.53 26.79
CA LEU A 437 13.79 4.09 28.06
C LEU A 437 15.28 4.39 28.15
N HIS A 438 16.02 4.29 27.06
CA HIS A 438 17.44 4.67 27.01
C HIS A 438 17.63 6.17 27.22
N LEU A 439 16.81 7.02 26.59
CA LEU A 439 16.83 8.45 26.81
C LEU A 439 16.50 8.84 28.27
N PHE A 440 15.47 8.24 28.84
CA PHE A 440 15.12 8.50 30.27
C PHE A 440 16.24 8.07 31.23
N LYS A 441 16.94 6.96 30.96
CA LYS A 441 18.11 6.57 31.75
C LYS A 441 19.24 7.61 31.64
N LYS A 442 19.54 8.09 30.43
CA LYS A 442 20.54 9.11 30.14
C LYS A 442 20.18 10.42 30.90
N LEU A 443 18.94 10.88 30.78
CA LEU A 443 18.44 12.06 31.48
C LEU A 443 18.59 11.96 33.00
N ARG A 444 18.18 10.84 33.60
CA ARG A 444 18.34 10.62 35.05
C ARG A 444 19.81 10.65 35.51
N GLN A 445 20.72 10.14 34.72
CA GLN A 445 22.15 10.18 35.02
C GLN A 445 22.69 11.63 35.02
N LEU A 446 22.22 12.42 34.03
CA LEU A 446 22.63 13.83 33.89
C LEU A 446 22.01 14.72 35.00
N THR A 447 20.70 14.59 35.28
CA THR A 447 20.00 15.36 36.30
C THR A 447 20.44 14.96 37.73
N GLY A 448 20.68 13.68 38.00
CA GLY A 448 21.20 13.20 39.27
C GLY A 448 22.66 13.60 39.56
N SER A 449 23.40 14.07 38.54
CA SER A 449 24.72 14.66 38.68
C SER A 449 24.67 16.18 39.01
N LEU A 450 23.52 16.84 38.76
CA LEU A 450 23.31 18.26 39.05
C LEU A 450 22.80 18.50 40.51
N GLU A 451 22.29 17.46 41.15
CA GLU A 451 21.85 17.50 42.56
C GLU A 451 22.98 17.12 43.56
N LYS A 452 24.19 16.89 43.12
CA LYS A 452 25.39 16.70 43.91
C LYS A 452 26.36 17.84 43.67
#